data_72b3d1435d624f23216e02b08a0b2d49
#
_entry.id   72b3d1435d624f23216e02b08a0b2d49
#
_cell.length_a   1.000
_cell.length_b   1.000
_cell.length_c   1.000
_cell.angle_alpha   90.00
_cell.angle_beta   90.00
_cell.angle_gamma   90.00
#
_symmetry.space_group_name_H-M   'P 1'
#
loop_
_entity.id
_entity.type
_entity.pdbx_description
1 polymer ?
#
loop_
_entity_poly.entity_id
_entity_poly.type
_entity_poly.pdbx_seq_one_letter_code
_entity_poly.pdbx_strand_id
1 'polypeptide(L)'
;TEVHSMLQRMNELATQAANGTNSKDSDRQAIQDEIDQLTTEIDRVSETTKFNETYLLKGEAGTKTINMKAHDAGLKGKLTDNGDGTATFVMDAINPGDKVSIGGKSYTIGATTADTDKLIADVADDTTHKDITINGDTYKYIAQKGAGDDSAETAAKAGYYKDGKWVKDGGKTTDQLKALAGAGATVSAAGKEITSMDATDAAAGVKSNDSTVITAAKAYELAGKELLAANSIGDTEGSAKVGVGDVDTPVTLANGTGTYKIQLGQAKVANSLSFSLHVGADADMTNKIQVNIDAMDSASLGIKGLNIKDDSGNAATYAVDAISDAISKVSSQRSSLGAVQNRLEHTINNLDNVVENTTTAESRIRDTDMA
;
A
#
# COMPACT_ATOMS: atom_id res chain seq x y z
N THR A 1 0.23 21.24 -18.99
CA THR A 1 -0.05 20.10 -19.89
C THR A 1 1.20 19.24 -20.05
N GLU A 2 2.38 19.82 -20.30
CA GLU A 2 3.65 19.09 -20.49
C GLU A 2 4.03 18.23 -19.30
N VAL A 3 4.07 18.78 -18.08
CA VAL A 3 4.36 18.01 -16.85
C VAL A 3 3.41 16.81 -16.71
N HIS A 4 2.13 16.98 -17.01
CA HIS A 4 1.15 15.89 -16.98
C HIS A 4 1.49 14.78 -17.98
N SER A 5 1.84 15.15 -19.22
CA SER A 5 2.22 14.19 -20.26
C SER A 5 3.51 13.44 -19.91
N MET A 6 4.49 14.13 -19.32
CA MET A 6 5.72 13.50 -18.83
C MET A 6 5.45 12.50 -17.70
N LEU A 7 4.57 12.86 -16.73
CA LEU A 7 4.16 11.95 -15.66
C LEU A 7 3.40 10.73 -16.21
N GLN A 8 2.54 10.91 -17.22
CA GLN A 8 1.89 9.77 -17.87
C GLN A 8 2.91 8.84 -18.52
N ARG A 9 3.92 9.38 -19.20
CA ARG A 9 5.01 8.59 -19.79
C ARG A 9 5.81 7.86 -18.71
N MET A 10 6.12 8.53 -17.60
CA MET A 10 6.78 7.89 -16.45
C MET A 10 5.94 6.74 -15.87
N ASN A 11 4.62 6.91 -15.80
CA ASN A 11 3.71 5.87 -15.33
C ASN A 11 3.70 4.64 -16.24
N GLU A 12 3.72 4.84 -17.56
CA GLU A 12 3.85 3.76 -18.56
C GLU A 12 5.15 2.99 -18.36
N LEU A 13 6.26 3.71 -18.23
CA LEU A 13 7.60 3.14 -18.01
C LEU A 13 7.68 2.36 -16.70
N ALA A 14 7.18 2.91 -15.61
CA ALA A 14 7.16 2.24 -14.31
C ALA A 14 6.27 0.98 -14.34
N THR A 15 5.12 1.06 -15.00
CA THR A 15 4.23 -0.10 -15.22
C THR A 15 4.91 -1.18 -16.05
N GLN A 16 5.65 -0.78 -17.09
CA GLN A 16 6.44 -1.71 -17.90
C GLN A 16 7.53 -2.39 -17.08
N ALA A 17 8.21 -1.65 -16.21
CA ALA A 17 9.24 -2.19 -15.32
C ALA A 17 8.66 -3.10 -14.23
N ALA A 18 7.44 -2.81 -13.75
CA ALA A 18 6.74 -3.63 -12.77
C ALA A 18 6.29 -4.99 -13.35
N ASN A 19 6.07 -5.07 -14.65
CA ASN A 19 5.75 -6.32 -15.33
C ASN A 19 7.01 -7.18 -15.49
N GLY A 20 6.96 -8.43 -15.02
CA GLY A 20 8.10 -9.36 -15.00
C GLY A 20 8.66 -9.77 -16.37
N THR A 21 8.11 -9.26 -17.47
CA THR A 21 8.63 -9.48 -18.84
C THR A 21 9.93 -8.72 -19.11
N ASN A 22 10.22 -7.66 -18.35
CA ASN A 22 11.42 -6.84 -18.46
C ASN A 22 12.40 -7.17 -17.31
N SER A 23 12.74 -8.44 -17.17
CA SER A 23 13.59 -8.94 -16.07
C SER A 23 15.09 -8.74 -16.29
N LYS A 24 15.50 -8.24 -17.46
CA LYS A 24 16.92 -8.00 -17.74
C LYS A 24 17.37 -6.67 -17.14
N ASP A 25 18.51 -6.68 -16.46
CA ASP A 25 19.11 -5.48 -15.86
C ASP A 25 19.32 -4.36 -16.89
N SER A 26 19.65 -4.70 -18.13
CA SER A 26 19.81 -3.74 -19.23
C SER A 26 18.50 -3.00 -19.56
N ASP A 27 17.37 -3.72 -19.56
CA ASP A 27 16.08 -3.15 -19.90
C ASP A 27 15.58 -2.24 -18.79
N ARG A 28 15.76 -2.65 -17.53
CA ARG A 28 15.45 -1.81 -16.36
C ARG A 28 16.33 -0.59 -16.28
N GLN A 29 17.63 -0.71 -16.63
CA GLN A 29 18.52 0.44 -16.69
C GLN A 29 18.07 1.44 -17.75
N ALA A 30 17.68 0.99 -18.95
CA ALA A 30 17.18 1.88 -20.00
C ALA A 30 15.88 2.61 -19.57
N ILE A 31 14.97 1.91 -18.89
CA ILE A 31 13.76 2.53 -18.36
C ILE A 31 14.11 3.54 -17.25
N GLN A 32 15.05 3.21 -16.35
CA GLN A 32 15.51 4.13 -15.32
C GLN A 32 16.12 5.39 -15.93
N ASP A 33 16.95 5.25 -16.94
CA ASP A 33 17.58 6.39 -17.62
C ASP A 33 16.53 7.31 -18.26
N GLU A 34 15.45 6.75 -18.84
CA GLU A 34 14.35 7.53 -19.39
C GLU A 34 13.54 8.23 -18.28
N ILE A 35 13.29 7.56 -17.15
CA ILE A 35 12.64 8.19 -15.98
C ILE A 35 13.49 9.34 -15.42
N ASP A 36 14.80 9.17 -15.34
CA ASP A 36 15.72 10.20 -14.86
C ASP A 36 15.73 11.43 -15.81
N GLN A 37 15.69 11.19 -17.11
CA GLN A 37 15.57 12.27 -18.11
C GLN A 37 14.24 13.01 -18.00
N LEU A 38 13.14 12.29 -17.86
CA LEU A 38 11.81 12.90 -17.66
C LEU A 38 11.74 13.70 -16.38
N THR A 39 12.33 13.20 -15.29
CA THR A 39 12.42 13.92 -14.01
C THR A 39 13.21 15.23 -14.17
N THR A 40 14.35 15.17 -14.86
CA THR A 40 15.17 16.35 -15.15
C THR A 40 14.41 17.36 -16.03
N GLU A 41 13.63 16.88 -16.99
CA GLU A 41 12.83 17.74 -17.86
C GLU A 41 11.65 18.39 -17.11
N ILE A 42 11.03 17.66 -16.16
CA ILE A 42 10.02 18.24 -15.27
C ILE A 42 10.62 19.39 -14.45
N ASP A 43 11.80 19.18 -13.88
CA ASP A 43 12.51 20.23 -13.11
C ASP A 43 12.83 21.43 -14.00
N ARG A 44 13.31 21.19 -15.23
CA ARG A 44 13.59 22.25 -16.21
C ARG A 44 12.32 23.05 -16.56
N VAL A 45 11.22 22.38 -16.85
CA VAL A 45 9.94 23.03 -17.16
C VAL A 45 9.44 23.84 -15.97
N SER A 46 9.58 23.32 -14.75
CA SER A 46 9.23 24.05 -13.54
C SER A 46 10.05 25.34 -13.38
N GLU A 47 11.34 25.30 -13.66
CA GLU A 47 12.23 26.44 -13.52
C GLU A 47 12.13 27.47 -14.65
N THR A 48 11.71 27.06 -15.86
CA THR A 48 11.73 27.92 -17.05
C THR A 48 10.36 28.47 -17.44
N THR A 49 9.27 27.88 -16.97
CA THR A 49 7.91 28.34 -17.30
C THR A 49 7.61 29.67 -16.64
N LYS A 50 7.53 30.73 -17.43
CA LYS A 50 7.23 32.07 -16.95
C LYS A 50 6.18 32.76 -17.81
N PHE A 51 5.48 33.70 -17.21
CA PHE A 51 4.58 34.62 -17.84
C PHE A 51 4.84 36.03 -17.29
N ASN A 52 5.07 36.97 -18.17
CA ASN A 52 5.34 38.37 -17.79
C ASN A 52 6.39 38.48 -16.69
N GLU A 53 7.57 37.86 -16.88
CA GLU A 53 8.71 37.78 -15.95
C GLU A 53 8.47 37.02 -14.64
N THR A 54 7.25 36.55 -14.36
CA THR A 54 6.92 35.73 -13.20
C THR A 54 7.01 34.25 -13.53
N TYR A 55 7.80 33.51 -12.75
CA TYR A 55 7.90 32.05 -12.86
C TYR A 55 6.66 31.41 -12.23
N LEU A 56 5.90 30.68 -13.04
CA LEU A 56 4.59 30.17 -12.61
C LEU A 56 4.66 28.83 -11.84
N LEU A 57 5.67 28.00 -12.12
CA LEU A 57 5.75 26.64 -11.62
C LEU A 57 6.90 26.42 -10.61
N LYS A 58 7.72 27.44 -10.40
CA LYS A 58 8.88 27.39 -9.51
C LYS A 58 8.51 27.62 -8.05
N GLY A 59 7.36 28.20 -7.77
CA GLY A 59 6.98 28.70 -6.46
C GLY A 59 7.57 30.07 -6.12
N GLU A 60 7.39 30.50 -4.89
CA GLU A 60 7.93 31.74 -4.34
C GLU A 60 9.17 31.52 -3.47
N ALA A 61 9.82 32.63 -3.09
CA ALA A 61 10.96 32.61 -2.19
C ALA A 61 10.58 32.01 -0.82
N GLY A 62 11.52 31.27 -0.23
CA GLY A 62 11.31 30.50 0.99
C GLY A 62 10.95 29.04 0.70
N THR A 63 10.97 28.25 1.73
CA THR A 63 10.71 26.81 1.64
C THR A 63 9.72 26.36 2.69
N LYS A 64 8.92 25.33 2.33
CA LYS A 64 8.03 24.60 3.24
C LYS A 64 8.38 23.12 3.17
N THR A 65 8.11 22.40 4.25
CA THR A 65 8.19 20.94 4.27
C THR A 65 6.82 20.37 3.94
N ILE A 66 6.77 19.45 3.00
CA ILE A 66 5.55 18.71 2.67
C ILE A 66 5.72 17.24 3.04
N ASN A 67 4.62 16.60 3.44
CA ASN A 67 4.58 15.17 3.68
C ASN A 67 4.19 14.43 2.41
N MET A 68 4.83 13.29 2.15
CA MET A 68 4.39 12.37 1.12
C MET A 68 3.08 11.70 1.54
N LYS A 69 2.36 11.16 0.58
CA LYS A 69 1.15 10.39 0.86
C LYS A 69 1.52 9.01 1.39
N ALA A 70 0.74 8.49 2.34
CA ALA A 70 0.94 7.15 2.86
C ALA A 70 0.52 6.08 1.85
N HIS A 71 1.29 4.98 1.79
CA HIS A 71 1.03 3.81 0.95
C HIS A 71 1.08 2.52 1.75
N ASP A 72 0.23 1.56 1.40
CA ASP A 72 0.11 0.26 2.06
C ASP A 72 1.03 -0.83 1.49
N ALA A 73 1.87 -0.50 0.52
CA ALA A 73 2.77 -1.44 -0.16
C ALA A 73 2.05 -2.66 -0.79
N GLY A 74 0.78 -2.51 -1.15
CA GLY A 74 -0.03 -3.61 -1.68
C GLY A 74 -0.39 -4.70 -0.66
N LEU A 75 -0.18 -4.44 0.63
CA LEU A 75 -0.53 -5.36 1.71
C LEU A 75 -2.04 -5.28 2.00
N LYS A 76 -2.60 -6.41 2.41
CA LYS A 76 -4.00 -6.45 2.86
C LYS A 76 -4.11 -5.91 4.28
N GLY A 77 -4.97 -4.93 4.46
CA GLY A 77 -5.17 -4.27 5.74
C GLY A 77 -5.82 -2.91 5.62
N LYS A 78 -5.78 -2.13 6.69
CA LYS A 78 -6.34 -0.79 6.76
C LYS A 78 -5.25 0.24 7.00
N LEU A 79 -5.11 1.16 6.06
CA LEU A 79 -4.24 2.33 6.16
C LEU A 79 -5.06 3.54 6.61
N THR A 80 -4.56 4.26 7.61
CA THR A 80 -5.20 5.48 8.15
C THR A 80 -4.13 6.57 8.24
N ASP A 81 -4.37 7.69 7.58
CA ASP A 81 -3.56 8.90 7.78
C ASP A 81 -3.99 9.59 9.08
N ASN A 82 -3.03 9.87 9.95
CA ASN A 82 -3.29 10.46 11.26
C ASN A 82 -3.35 12.01 11.21
N GLY A 83 -2.98 12.61 10.08
CA GLY A 83 -3.01 14.07 9.87
C GLY A 83 -1.88 14.85 10.54
N ASP A 84 -0.97 14.17 11.24
CA ASP A 84 0.17 14.74 11.98
C ASP A 84 1.53 14.45 11.31
N GLY A 85 1.52 14.01 10.06
CA GLY A 85 2.72 13.54 9.34
C GLY A 85 3.04 12.07 9.60
N THR A 86 2.15 11.37 10.26
CA THR A 86 2.23 9.91 10.48
C THR A 86 0.99 9.21 9.92
N ALA A 87 1.13 7.92 9.66
CA ALA A 87 0.02 7.03 9.31
C ALA A 87 0.09 5.76 10.14
N THR A 88 -1.03 5.09 10.25
CA THR A 88 -1.15 3.79 10.91
C THR A 88 -1.64 2.76 9.89
N PHE A 89 -0.92 1.65 9.75
CA PHE A 89 -1.35 0.51 8.96
C PHE A 89 -1.60 -0.70 9.86
N VAL A 90 -2.79 -1.26 9.76
CA VAL A 90 -3.17 -2.49 10.47
C VAL A 90 -3.36 -3.57 9.42
N MET A 91 -2.43 -4.51 9.38
CA MET A 91 -2.48 -5.66 8.49
C MET A 91 -3.61 -6.60 8.92
N ASP A 92 -4.30 -7.21 7.94
CA ASP A 92 -5.28 -8.24 8.24
C ASP A 92 -4.65 -9.38 9.03
N ALA A 93 -5.41 -9.96 9.95
CA ALA A 93 -4.91 -11.07 10.78
C ALA A 93 -4.48 -12.25 9.91
N ILE A 94 -3.29 -12.75 10.15
CA ILE A 94 -2.72 -13.91 9.47
C ILE A 94 -2.64 -15.09 10.44
N ASN A 95 -3.09 -16.26 9.98
CA ASN A 95 -3.13 -17.48 10.78
C ASN A 95 -2.27 -18.56 10.15
N PRO A 96 -1.83 -19.56 10.91
CA PRO A 96 -1.15 -20.72 10.38
C PRO A 96 -1.92 -21.37 9.22
N GLY A 97 -1.23 -21.64 8.11
CA GLY A 97 -1.79 -22.18 6.88
C GLY A 97 -2.31 -21.12 5.88
N ASP A 98 -2.44 -19.87 6.29
CA ASP A 98 -2.85 -18.80 5.37
C ASP A 98 -1.75 -18.52 4.34
N LYS A 99 -2.17 -18.12 3.13
CA LYS A 99 -1.28 -17.61 2.09
C LYS A 99 -1.33 -16.10 2.08
N VAL A 100 -0.17 -15.47 2.18
CA VAL A 100 -0.01 -14.02 2.17
C VAL A 100 0.93 -13.61 1.05
N SER A 101 0.62 -12.50 0.40
CA SER A 101 1.52 -11.88 -0.59
C SER A 101 2.20 -10.68 0.04
N ILE A 102 3.53 -10.68 0.04
CA ILE A 102 4.36 -9.60 0.59
C ILE A 102 5.46 -9.33 -0.42
N GLY A 103 5.56 -8.09 -0.87
CA GLY A 103 6.58 -7.73 -1.85
C GLY A 103 6.53 -8.57 -3.13
N GLY A 104 5.33 -8.87 -3.63
CA GLY A 104 5.12 -9.66 -4.85
C GLY A 104 5.42 -11.16 -4.71
N LYS A 105 5.85 -11.62 -3.54
CA LYS A 105 6.08 -13.05 -3.24
C LYS A 105 4.93 -13.62 -2.42
N SER A 106 4.52 -14.84 -2.74
CA SER A 106 3.52 -15.57 -1.97
C SER A 106 4.19 -16.44 -0.92
N TYR A 107 3.76 -16.30 0.31
CA TYR A 107 4.24 -17.09 1.45
C TYR A 107 3.09 -17.87 2.08
N THR A 108 3.39 -19.03 2.62
CA THR A 108 2.48 -19.78 3.49
C THR A 108 2.91 -19.57 4.94
N ILE A 109 1.96 -19.23 5.80
CA ILE A 109 2.25 -19.03 7.22
C ILE A 109 2.41 -20.41 7.89
N GLY A 110 3.61 -20.67 8.38
CA GLY A 110 3.95 -21.87 9.12
C GLY A 110 3.29 -21.87 10.49
N ALA A 111 3.03 -23.08 11.00
CA ALA A 111 2.45 -23.31 12.29
C ALA A 111 3.52 -23.64 13.34
N THR A 112 3.22 -23.44 14.61
CA THR A 112 3.94 -24.07 15.71
C THR A 112 3.36 -25.46 16.00
N THR A 113 4.06 -26.29 16.79
CA THR A 113 3.48 -27.54 17.28
C THR A 113 2.21 -27.29 18.10
N ALA A 114 2.12 -26.16 18.81
CA ALA A 114 0.92 -25.78 19.55
C ALA A 114 -0.27 -25.51 18.61
N ASP A 115 -0.04 -24.96 17.41
CA ASP A 115 -1.10 -24.71 16.42
C ASP A 115 -1.61 -26.02 15.82
N THR A 116 -0.72 -26.96 15.51
CA THR A 116 -1.10 -28.31 15.05
C THR A 116 -1.85 -29.08 16.13
N ASP A 117 -1.40 -29.01 17.37
CA ASP A 117 -2.07 -29.62 18.50
C ASP A 117 -3.48 -29.06 18.72
N LYS A 118 -3.61 -27.73 18.56
CA LYS A 118 -4.91 -27.08 18.64
C LYS A 118 -5.84 -27.52 17.52
N LEU A 119 -5.37 -27.59 16.28
CA LEU A 119 -6.17 -28.03 15.13
C LEU A 119 -6.64 -29.48 15.32
N ILE A 120 -5.78 -30.37 15.82
CA ILE A 120 -6.13 -31.76 16.14
C ILE A 120 -7.19 -31.80 17.24
N ALA A 121 -7.00 -31.03 18.33
CA ALA A 121 -7.95 -31.00 19.45
C ALA A 121 -9.32 -30.45 18.99
N ASP A 122 -9.34 -29.33 18.29
CA ASP A 122 -10.59 -28.71 17.82
C ASP A 122 -11.43 -29.66 16.95
N VAL A 123 -10.77 -30.57 16.21
CA VAL A 123 -11.44 -31.53 15.34
C VAL A 123 -11.75 -32.85 16.06
N ALA A 124 -10.84 -33.31 16.91
CA ALA A 124 -11.03 -34.58 17.64
C ALA A 124 -12.06 -34.49 18.77
N ASP A 125 -12.16 -33.33 19.41
CA ASP A 125 -13.10 -33.05 20.47
C ASP A 125 -14.48 -32.58 19.97
N ASP A 126 -14.60 -32.29 18.67
CA ASP A 126 -15.88 -31.98 18.03
C ASP A 126 -16.75 -33.23 17.91
N THR A 127 -18.03 -33.10 18.17
CA THR A 127 -19.02 -34.17 18.06
C THR A 127 -19.12 -34.79 16.67
N THR A 128 -18.65 -34.10 15.63
CA THR A 128 -18.65 -34.58 14.24
C THR A 128 -17.47 -35.49 13.91
N HIS A 129 -16.40 -35.47 14.73
CA HIS A 129 -15.19 -36.30 14.58
C HIS A 129 -14.71 -36.41 13.12
N LYS A 130 -14.40 -35.26 12.49
CA LYS A 130 -13.93 -35.24 11.11
C LYS A 130 -12.58 -35.94 10.96
N ASP A 131 -12.27 -36.37 9.74
CA ASP A 131 -11.00 -36.99 9.42
C ASP A 131 -9.82 -36.06 9.71
N ILE A 132 -8.74 -36.61 10.23
CA ILE A 132 -7.48 -35.91 10.50
C ILE A 132 -6.39 -36.59 9.71
N THR A 133 -5.69 -35.86 8.85
CA THR A 133 -4.54 -36.37 8.09
C THR A 133 -3.24 -35.80 8.69
N ILE A 134 -2.30 -36.67 9.06
CA ILE A 134 -1.00 -36.30 9.61
C ILE A 134 0.09 -36.94 8.74
N ASN A 135 0.93 -36.11 8.14
CA ASN A 135 2.01 -36.55 7.25
C ASN A 135 1.56 -37.48 6.10
N GLY A 136 0.33 -37.26 5.59
CA GLY A 136 -0.26 -38.08 4.54
C GLY A 136 -1.08 -39.29 5.02
N ASP A 137 -0.97 -39.66 6.29
CA ASP A 137 -1.76 -40.72 6.90
C ASP A 137 -3.10 -40.17 7.42
N THR A 138 -4.21 -40.70 6.94
CA THR A 138 -5.55 -40.26 7.35
C THR A 138 -6.08 -41.11 8.50
N TYR A 139 -6.51 -40.43 9.54
CA TYR A 139 -7.13 -41.01 10.72
C TYR A 139 -8.60 -40.68 10.76
N LYS A 140 -9.45 -41.75 10.88
CA LYS A 140 -10.89 -41.65 10.96
C LYS A 140 -11.39 -42.12 12.30
N TYR A 141 -12.37 -41.43 12.86
CA TYR A 141 -12.96 -41.76 14.11
C TYR A 141 -13.86 -42.99 13.99
N ILE A 142 -13.69 -43.96 14.87
CA ILE A 142 -14.58 -45.10 15.06
C ILE A 142 -15.14 -45.03 16.48
N ALA A 143 -16.46 -44.94 16.59
CA ALA A 143 -17.14 -44.98 17.89
C ALA A 143 -17.02 -46.37 18.52
N GLN A 144 -17.06 -46.41 19.83
CA GLN A 144 -17.07 -47.68 20.58
C GLN A 144 -18.29 -48.51 20.12
N LYS A 145 -18.08 -49.76 19.69
CA LYS A 145 -19.15 -50.72 19.47
C LYS A 145 -19.69 -51.24 20.80
N GLY A 146 -21.01 -51.37 20.90
CA GLY A 146 -21.67 -51.84 22.13
C GLY A 146 -21.22 -53.26 22.50
N ALA A 147 -21.21 -53.56 23.83
CA ALA A 147 -20.88 -54.84 24.37
C ALA A 147 -21.91 -55.90 24.07
N GLY A 148 -21.85 -56.52 22.91
CA GLY A 148 -22.80 -57.54 22.50
C GLY A 148 -22.40 -58.37 21.30
N ASP A 149 -21.29 -58.02 20.70
CA ASP A 149 -20.75 -58.71 19.54
C ASP A 149 -19.52 -59.53 19.98
N ASP A 150 -19.67 -60.82 19.96
CA ASP A 150 -18.78 -61.81 20.58
C ASP A 150 -17.46 -62.08 19.85
N SER A 151 -17.12 -61.24 18.91
CA SER A 151 -15.81 -61.24 18.23
C SER A 151 -14.80 -60.47 19.07
N ALA A 152 -13.52 -60.82 19.03
CA ALA A 152 -12.44 -60.12 19.69
C ALA A 152 -12.31 -58.61 19.24
N GLU A 153 -13.16 -58.19 18.35
CA GLU A 153 -13.33 -56.85 17.84
C GLU A 153 -14.28 -55.98 18.67
N THR A 154 -15.05 -56.59 19.59
CA THR A 154 -16.07 -55.91 20.38
C THR A 154 -15.55 -55.03 21.49
N ALA A 155 -14.28 -55.07 21.75
CA ALA A 155 -13.61 -54.19 22.67
C ALA A 155 -12.93 -53.01 21.95
N ALA A 156 -13.42 -52.66 20.75
CA ALA A 156 -12.92 -51.46 20.05
C ALA A 156 -13.23 -50.22 20.89
N LYS A 157 -12.20 -49.69 21.54
CA LYS A 157 -12.29 -48.39 22.19
C LYS A 157 -12.55 -47.32 21.15
N ALA A 158 -13.41 -46.37 21.45
CA ALA A 158 -13.59 -45.20 20.65
C ALA A 158 -12.23 -44.53 20.40
N GLY A 159 -11.95 -44.13 19.19
CA GLY A 159 -10.70 -43.50 18.83
C GLY A 159 -10.50 -43.33 17.33
N TYR A 160 -9.37 -42.73 16.96
CA TYR A 160 -8.99 -42.49 15.57
C TYR A 160 -8.12 -43.64 15.06
N TYR A 161 -8.54 -44.24 13.97
CA TYR A 161 -7.87 -45.37 13.33
C TYR A 161 -7.33 -44.99 11.96
N LYS A 162 -6.11 -45.40 11.64
CA LYS A 162 -5.49 -45.16 10.35
C LYS A 162 -6.35 -45.75 9.24
N ASP A 163 -6.65 -44.93 8.20
CA ASP A 163 -7.53 -45.29 7.09
C ASP A 163 -8.94 -45.77 7.45
N GLY A 164 -9.38 -45.50 8.69
CA GLY A 164 -10.63 -46.00 9.21
C GLY A 164 -10.68 -47.54 9.41
N LYS A 165 -9.51 -48.19 9.44
CA LYS A 165 -9.40 -49.64 9.66
C LYS A 165 -9.20 -49.94 11.13
N TRP A 166 -10.16 -50.62 11.70
CA TRP A 166 -10.06 -51.07 13.07
C TRP A 166 -8.93 -52.09 13.23
N VAL A 167 -8.08 -51.87 14.21
CA VAL A 167 -7.02 -52.79 14.67
C VAL A 167 -7.07 -52.83 16.18
N LYS A 168 -7.01 -54.03 16.78
CA LYS A 168 -6.99 -54.16 18.23
C LYS A 168 -5.88 -53.28 18.82
N ASP A 169 -6.25 -52.46 19.82
CA ASP A 169 -5.38 -51.47 20.46
C ASP A 169 -4.74 -50.44 19.52
N GLY A 170 -5.22 -50.34 18.28
CA GLY A 170 -4.70 -49.42 17.26
C GLY A 170 -5.36 -48.05 17.26
N GLY A 171 -6.45 -47.86 18.02
CA GLY A 171 -7.12 -46.57 18.14
C GLY A 171 -6.26 -45.52 18.81
N LYS A 172 -6.14 -44.36 18.17
CA LYS A 172 -5.40 -43.22 18.69
C LYS A 172 -6.30 -42.30 19.47
N THR A 173 -5.86 -41.86 20.62
CA THR A 173 -6.46 -40.73 21.36
C THR A 173 -6.00 -39.39 20.74
N THR A 174 -6.67 -38.31 21.10
CA THR A 174 -6.27 -36.97 20.73
C THR A 174 -4.80 -36.68 21.08
N ASP A 175 -4.35 -37.06 22.26
CA ASP A 175 -2.95 -36.85 22.67
C ASP A 175 -1.94 -37.68 21.87
N GLN A 176 -2.33 -38.91 21.49
CA GLN A 176 -1.49 -39.75 20.63
C GLN A 176 -1.41 -39.18 19.17
N LEU A 177 -2.50 -38.57 18.66
CA LEU A 177 -2.48 -37.87 17.36
C LEU A 177 -1.58 -36.64 17.46
N LYS A 178 -1.67 -35.85 18.52
CA LYS A 178 -0.76 -34.71 18.77
C LYS A 178 0.70 -35.16 18.81
N ALA A 179 1.00 -36.26 19.45
CA ALA A 179 2.36 -36.81 19.49
C ALA A 179 2.88 -37.24 18.11
N LEU A 180 1.99 -37.64 17.16
CA LEU A 180 2.36 -37.93 15.78
C LEU A 180 2.60 -36.63 14.96
N ALA A 181 1.94 -35.54 15.35
CA ALA A 181 2.05 -34.21 14.72
C ALA A 181 3.19 -33.40 15.34
N GLY A 182 4.33 -34.00 15.57
CA GLY A 182 5.53 -33.33 16.09
C GLY A 182 6.08 -32.24 15.13
N ALA A 183 7.24 -31.74 15.49
CA ALA A 183 7.92 -30.70 14.69
C ALA A 183 8.13 -31.14 13.23
N GLY A 184 7.80 -30.30 12.29
CA GLY A 184 7.87 -30.56 10.85
C GLY A 184 6.68 -31.32 10.26
N ALA A 185 5.71 -31.73 11.08
CA ALA A 185 4.54 -32.46 10.59
C ALA A 185 3.55 -31.55 9.85
N THR A 186 2.95 -32.08 8.78
CA THR A 186 1.81 -31.47 8.10
C THR A 186 0.51 -32.11 8.61
N VAL A 187 -0.40 -31.29 9.11
CA VAL A 187 -1.71 -31.69 9.60
C VAL A 187 -2.79 -31.05 8.74
N SER A 188 -3.69 -31.92 8.21
CA SER A 188 -4.87 -31.47 7.46
C SER A 188 -6.12 -31.97 8.15
N ALA A 189 -7.01 -31.06 8.53
CA ALA A 189 -8.26 -31.37 9.19
C ALA A 189 -9.29 -30.26 8.95
N ALA A 190 -10.57 -30.63 8.81
CA ALA A 190 -11.69 -29.71 8.62
C ALA A 190 -11.48 -28.68 7.47
N GLY A 191 -10.78 -29.10 6.40
CA GLY A 191 -10.50 -28.24 5.24
C GLY A 191 -9.34 -27.27 5.43
N LYS A 192 -8.62 -27.34 6.55
CA LYS A 192 -7.43 -26.57 6.84
C LYS A 192 -6.21 -27.48 6.82
N GLU A 193 -5.12 -27.00 6.19
CA GLU A 193 -3.83 -27.68 6.21
C GLU A 193 -2.77 -26.74 6.78
N ILE A 194 -2.01 -27.23 7.76
CA ILE A 194 -0.92 -26.48 8.37
C ILE A 194 0.30 -27.39 8.55
N THR A 195 1.48 -26.79 8.40
CA THR A 195 2.76 -27.49 8.62
C THR A 195 3.46 -26.83 9.80
N SER A 196 3.75 -27.64 10.83
CA SER A 196 4.54 -27.15 11.97
C SER A 196 5.99 -26.94 11.57
N MET A 197 6.60 -25.91 12.13
CA MET A 197 8.01 -25.62 12.01
C MET A 197 8.76 -26.22 13.20
N ASP A 198 10.00 -26.65 13.00
CA ASP A 198 10.84 -27.00 14.13
C ASP A 198 11.30 -25.73 14.90
N ALA A 199 11.89 -25.91 16.08
CA ALA A 199 12.29 -24.79 16.92
C ALA A 199 13.35 -23.90 16.28
N THR A 200 14.24 -24.47 15.44
CA THR A 200 15.28 -23.73 14.75
C THR A 200 14.68 -22.88 13.62
N ASP A 201 13.82 -23.47 12.82
CA ASP A 201 13.11 -22.79 11.74
C ASP A 201 12.18 -21.70 12.29
N ALA A 202 11.47 -21.99 13.38
CA ALA A 202 10.61 -21.02 14.04
C ALA A 202 11.40 -19.82 14.59
N ALA A 203 12.58 -20.05 15.17
CA ALA A 203 13.47 -18.99 15.63
C ALA A 203 14.07 -18.17 14.48
N ALA A 204 14.36 -18.82 13.34
CA ALA A 204 14.81 -18.15 12.13
C ALA A 204 13.67 -17.43 11.37
N GLY A 205 12.43 -17.80 11.66
CA GLY A 205 11.24 -17.27 11.00
C GLY A 205 10.97 -17.83 9.61
N VAL A 206 11.82 -18.75 9.12
CA VAL A 206 11.73 -19.32 7.76
C VAL A 206 12.05 -20.81 7.84
N LYS A 207 11.29 -21.63 7.13
CA LYS A 207 11.53 -23.07 7.06
C LYS A 207 12.79 -23.35 6.23
N SER A 208 13.72 -24.12 6.77
CA SER A 208 15.05 -24.36 6.20
C SER A 208 15.02 -25.04 4.83
N ASN A 209 14.05 -25.91 4.60
CA ASN A 209 13.90 -26.66 3.35
C ASN A 209 12.83 -26.06 2.39
N ASP A 210 12.13 -25.01 2.81
CA ASP A 210 11.12 -24.32 2.02
C ASP A 210 11.01 -22.84 2.45
N SER A 211 11.72 -21.98 1.76
CA SER A 211 11.75 -20.54 2.05
C SER A 211 10.41 -19.82 1.81
N THR A 212 9.41 -20.49 1.22
CA THR A 212 8.06 -19.95 1.04
C THR A 212 7.18 -20.15 2.28
N VAL A 213 7.61 -20.99 3.23
CA VAL A 213 6.95 -21.18 4.52
C VAL A 213 7.66 -20.33 5.57
N ILE A 214 6.94 -19.35 6.13
CA ILE A 214 7.49 -18.39 7.10
C ILE A 214 6.58 -18.28 8.32
N THR A 215 7.13 -17.87 9.45
CA THR A 215 6.32 -17.55 10.63
C THR A 215 5.51 -16.27 10.41
N ALA A 216 4.41 -16.11 11.16
CA ALA A 216 3.66 -14.86 11.18
C ALA A 216 4.55 -13.65 11.57
N ALA A 217 5.45 -13.83 12.54
CA ALA A 217 6.42 -12.81 12.93
C ALA A 217 7.33 -12.39 11.78
N LYS A 218 7.80 -13.37 10.98
CA LYS A 218 8.60 -13.06 9.78
C LYS A 218 7.79 -12.35 8.70
N ALA A 219 6.54 -12.74 8.52
CA ALA A 219 5.64 -12.04 7.60
C ALA A 219 5.45 -10.58 8.03
N TYR A 220 5.26 -10.30 9.31
CA TYR A 220 5.18 -8.93 9.82
C TYR A 220 6.49 -8.14 9.65
N GLU A 221 7.64 -8.77 9.87
CA GLU A 221 8.94 -8.12 9.61
C GLU A 221 9.09 -7.75 8.13
N LEU A 222 8.78 -8.66 7.22
CA LEU A 222 8.83 -8.42 5.78
C LEU A 222 7.85 -7.34 5.35
N ALA A 223 6.62 -7.37 5.87
CA ALA A 223 5.62 -6.33 5.60
C ALA A 223 6.09 -4.95 6.07
N GLY A 224 6.74 -4.85 7.22
CA GLY A 224 7.34 -3.60 7.71
C GLY A 224 8.43 -3.05 6.77
N LYS A 225 9.26 -3.93 6.18
CA LYS A 225 10.28 -3.54 5.19
C LYS A 225 9.64 -3.02 3.89
N GLU A 226 8.60 -3.68 3.41
CA GLU A 226 7.89 -3.25 2.20
C GLU A 226 7.14 -1.92 2.44
N LEU A 227 6.52 -1.74 3.60
CA LEU A 227 5.91 -0.46 3.98
C LEU A 227 6.94 0.68 4.01
N LEU A 228 8.13 0.42 4.55
CA LEU A 228 9.21 1.43 4.55
C LEU A 228 9.65 1.76 3.13
N ALA A 229 9.85 0.75 2.28
CA ALA A 229 10.25 0.96 0.89
C ALA A 229 9.20 1.79 0.12
N ALA A 230 7.92 1.47 0.27
CA ALA A 230 6.83 2.19 -0.39
C ALA A 230 6.68 3.64 0.10
N ASN A 231 6.91 3.89 1.39
CA ASN A 231 6.75 5.22 2.00
C ASN A 231 8.03 6.06 1.99
N SER A 232 9.14 5.53 1.49
CA SER A 232 10.41 6.27 1.31
C SER A 232 10.52 6.97 -0.03
N ILE A 233 9.60 6.73 -0.96
CA ILE A 233 9.62 7.36 -2.29
C ILE A 233 9.30 8.85 -2.14
N GLY A 234 10.10 9.70 -2.79
CA GLY A 234 9.97 11.15 -2.73
C GLY A 234 10.46 11.79 -1.43
N ASP A 235 10.94 10.98 -0.47
CA ASP A 235 11.50 11.46 0.79
C ASP A 235 12.92 12.01 0.55
N THR A 236 13.05 13.32 0.48
CA THR A 236 14.35 14.01 0.30
C THR A 236 15.02 14.33 1.63
N GLU A 237 14.30 14.22 2.74
CA GLU A 237 14.80 14.57 4.08
C GLU A 237 15.22 13.33 4.90
N GLY A 238 14.97 12.11 4.40
CA GLY A 238 15.27 10.86 5.11
C GLY A 238 14.42 10.67 6.36
N SER A 239 13.19 11.18 6.34
CA SER A 239 12.28 11.15 7.48
C SER A 239 11.42 9.90 7.56
N ALA A 240 11.26 9.15 6.45
CA ALA A 240 10.43 7.96 6.40
C ALA A 240 10.91 6.87 7.38
N LYS A 241 10.00 6.40 8.23
CA LYS A 241 10.24 5.31 9.19
C LYS A 241 9.01 4.45 9.32
N VAL A 242 9.20 3.18 9.63
CA VAL A 242 8.12 2.25 9.96
C VAL A 242 8.49 1.50 11.23
N GLY A 243 7.62 1.57 12.23
CA GLY A 243 7.85 0.95 13.52
C GLY A 243 6.63 0.30 14.14
N VAL A 244 6.82 -0.35 15.28
CA VAL A 244 5.78 -1.00 16.08
C VAL A 244 5.59 -0.21 17.38
N GLY A 245 4.35 0.23 17.61
CA GLY A 245 4.03 1.07 18.76
C GLY A 245 4.39 2.54 18.56
N ASP A 246 5.61 2.82 18.13
CA ASP A 246 6.05 4.13 17.67
C ASP A 246 6.95 4.00 16.42
N VAL A 247 7.28 5.12 15.77
CA VAL A 247 8.04 5.15 14.50
C VAL A 247 9.53 4.82 14.68
N ASP A 248 10.06 4.97 15.88
CA ASP A 248 11.50 4.78 16.19
C ASP A 248 11.82 3.35 16.64
N THR A 249 10.81 2.51 16.84
CA THR A 249 10.97 1.08 17.17
C THR A 249 10.87 0.22 15.90
N PRO A 250 12.00 -0.15 15.26
CA PRO A 250 11.98 -0.91 14.02
C PRO A 250 11.23 -2.24 14.13
N VAL A 251 10.56 -2.65 13.07
CA VAL A 251 9.88 -3.94 13.00
C VAL A 251 10.94 -5.05 12.91
N THR A 252 10.86 -5.99 13.82
CA THR A 252 11.77 -7.15 13.89
C THR A 252 10.98 -8.43 14.03
N LEU A 253 11.66 -9.56 13.90
CA LEU A 253 11.06 -10.88 14.15
C LEU A 253 10.50 -11.02 15.58
N ALA A 254 11.04 -10.27 16.55
CA ALA A 254 10.65 -10.39 17.95
C ALA A 254 9.43 -9.52 18.34
N ASN A 255 9.15 -8.45 17.59
CA ASN A 255 8.13 -7.45 17.97
C ASN A 255 7.01 -7.24 16.94
N GLY A 256 7.03 -7.92 15.80
CA GLY A 256 6.03 -7.77 14.76
C GLY A 256 4.64 -8.21 15.23
N THR A 257 3.66 -7.31 15.19
CA THR A 257 2.27 -7.56 15.63
C THR A 257 1.23 -7.31 14.54
N GLY A 258 1.67 -6.93 13.32
CA GLY A 258 0.78 -6.56 12.22
C GLY A 258 0.19 -5.17 12.31
N THR A 259 0.52 -4.39 13.34
CA THR A 259 0.17 -2.97 13.46
C THR A 259 1.43 -2.14 13.35
N TYR A 260 1.42 -1.21 12.38
CA TYR A 260 2.59 -0.39 12.05
C TYR A 260 2.27 1.08 12.21
N LYS A 261 3.22 1.82 12.77
CA LYS A 261 3.22 3.28 12.74
C LYS A 261 4.23 3.75 11.70
N ILE A 262 3.76 4.58 10.78
CA ILE A 262 4.54 5.06 9.63
C ILE A 262 4.79 6.55 9.83
N GLN A 263 6.05 6.96 9.87
CA GLN A 263 6.45 8.34 9.67
C GLN A 263 6.51 8.59 8.16
N LEU A 264 5.73 9.53 7.66
CA LEU A 264 5.69 9.86 6.25
C LEU A 264 7.01 10.46 5.78
N GLY A 265 7.42 10.12 4.56
CA GLY A 265 8.52 10.78 3.88
C GLY A 265 8.24 12.26 3.71
N GLN A 266 9.27 13.07 3.75
CA GLN A 266 9.16 14.54 3.65
C GLN A 266 10.05 15.08 2.53
N ALA A 267 9.60 16.16 1.91
CA ALA A 267 10.40 16.93 0.98
C ALA A 267 10.34 18.41 1.36
N LYS A 268 11.49 19.07 1.23
CA LYS A 268 11.61 20.51 1.37
C LYS A 268 11.45 21.15 0.01
N VAL A 269 10.42 21.96 -0.16
CA VAL A 269 10.00 22.51 -1.45
C VAL A 269 9.78 24.01 -1.35
N ALA A 270 9.77 24.70 -2.51
CA ALA A 270 9.47 26.12 -2.55
C ALA A 270 8.04 26.42 -2.06
N ASN A 271 7.83 27.60 -1.51
CA ASN A 271 6.49 28.06 -1.19
C ASN A 271 5.62 28.19 -2.42
N SER A 272 4.31 28.05 -2.25
CA SER A 272 3.34 28.24 -3.37
C SER A 272 3.37 29.68 -3.83
N LEU A 273 3.37 29.89 -5.16
CA LEU A 273 3.18 31.21 -5.76
C LEU A 273 1.75 31.67 -5.48
N SER A 274 1.60 32.86 -4.92
CA SER A 274 0.30 33.43 -4.59
C SER A 274 0.19 34.86 -5.13
N PHE A 275 -0.82 35.10 -5.94
CA PHE A 275 -1.12 36.46 -6.45
C PHE A 275 -2.61 36.69 -6.59
N SER A 276 -3.00 37.97 -6.59
CA SER A 276 -4.38 38.39 -6.72
C SER A 276 -4.60 39.06 -8.07
N LEU A 277 -5.59 38.59 -8.81
CA LEU A 277 -6.06 39.21 -10.03
C LEU A 277 -7.20 40.20 -9.70
N HIS A 278 -7.06 41.46 -10.06
CA HIS A 278 -8.14 42.44 -9.90
C HIS A 278 -9.13 42.28 -11.05
N VAL A 279 -10.40 42.11 -10.76
CA VAL A 279 -11.46 41.78 -11.71
C VAL A 279 -12.71 42.64 -11.47
N GLY A 280 -12.58 43.96 -11.50
CA GLY A 280 -13.71 44.84 -11.29
C GLY A 280 -13.38 46.30 -11.61
N ALA A 281 -14.41 47.12 -11.75
CA ALA A 281 -14.27 48.55 -12.05
C ALA A 281 -13.86 49.35 -10.80
N ASP A 282 -14.15 48.85 -9.60
CA ASP A 282 -13.95 49.54 -8.33
C ASP A 282 -12.74 49.00 -7.57
N ALA A 283 -12.09 49.85 -6.80
CA ALA A 283 -10.94 49.53 -5.97
C ALA A 283 -11.28 48.65 -4.71
N ASP A 284 -12.44 47.99 -4.71
CA ASP A 284 -12.86 47.14 -3.60
C ASP A 284 -12.05 45.83 -3.55
N MET A 285 -11.66 45.40 -2.35
CA MET A 285 -10.93 44.16 -2.09
C MET A 285 -11.76 42.91 -2.47
N THR A 286 -13.09 43.02 -2.54
CA THR A 286 -13.99 41.94 -2.99
C THR A 286 -13.86 41.62 -4.47
N ASN A 287 -13.30 42.56 -5.27
CA ASN A 287 -13.05 42.43 -6.71
C ASN A 287 -11.71 41.73 -7.03
N LYS A 288 -11.15 40.96 -6.10
CA LYS A 288 -9.91 40.22 -6.31
C LYS A 288 -10.15 38.72 -6.32
N ILE A 289 -9.57 38.04 -7.34
CA ILE A 289 -9.50 36.58 -7.39
C ILE A 289 -8.10 36.15 -6.97
N GLN A 290 -8.01 35.41 -5.87
CA GLN A 290 -6.75 34.85 -5.41
C GLN A 290 -6.39 33.62 -6.27
N VAL A 291 -5.16 33.56 -6.73
CA VAL A 291 -4.60 32.42 -7.47
C VAL A 291 -3.42 31.89 -6.68
N ASN A 292 -3.44 30.60 -6.40
CA ASN A 292 -2.35 29.89 -5.76
C ASN A 292 -1.85 28.78 -6.69
N ILE A 293 -0.55 28.74 -6.92
CA ILE A 293 0.10 27.72 -7.77
C ILE A 293 1.22 27.10 -6.97
N ASP A 294 1.11 25.81 -6.72
CA ASP A 294 2.19 25.04 -6.07
C ASP A 294 3.37 24.86 -7.02
N ALA A 295 4.56 24.74 -6.46
CA ALA A 295 5.74 24.36 -7.24
C ALA A 295 5.51 22.97 -7.88
N MET A 296 5.97 22.81 -9.12
CA MET A 296 5.75 21.61 -9.93
C MET A 296 7.05 20.89 -10.28
N ASP A 297 8.08 21.09 -9.48
CA ASP A 297 9.34 20.36 -9.57
C ASP A 297 9.20 18.93 -9.04
N SER A 298 10.16 18.08 -9.34
CA SER A 298 10.15 16.66 -8.96
C SER A 298 10.01 16.41 -7.45
N ALA A 299 10.61 17.27 -6.63
CA ALA A 299 10.51 17.18 -5.17
C ALA A 299 9.10 17.53 -4.69
N SER A 300 8.49 18.60 -5.22
CA SER A 300 7.13 19.02 -4.90
C SER A 300 6.09 18.00 -5.35
N LEU A 301 6.36 17.27 -6.43
CA LEU A 301 5.52 16.21 -6.95
C LEU A 301 5.72 14.86 -6.24
N GLY A 302 6.75 14.74 -5.38
CA GLY A 302 7.04 13.52 -4.63
C GLY A 302 7.65 12.40 -5.47
N ILE A 303 8.31 12.74 -6.58
CA ILE A 303 8.92 11.78 -7.52
C ILE A 303 10.44 11.92 -7.63
N LYS A 304 11.05 12.79 -6.84
CA LYS A 304 12.50 12.96 -6.86
C LYS A 304 13.20 11.70 -6.36
N GLY A 305 14.19 11.24 -7.12
CA GLY A 305 14.97 10.05 -6.74
C GLY A 305 14.24 8.71 -6.93
N LEU A 306 13.21 8.65 -7.80
CA LEU A 306 12.56 7.39 -8.15
C LEU A 306 13.57 6.37 -8.63
N ASN A 307 13.54 5.17 -8.05
CA ASN A 307 14.37 4.04 -8.44
C ASN A 307 13.49 2.83 -8.72
N ILE A 308 13.65 2.24 -9.92
CA ILE A 308 12.89 1.07 -10.37
C ILE A 308 13.78 -0.16 -10.61
N LYS A 309 15.03 -0.14 -10.17
CA LYS A 309 16.05 -1.12 -10.54
C LYS A 309 16.09 -2.37 -9.66
N ASP A 310 15.17 -2.55 -8.75
CA ASP A 310 15.16 -3.75 -7.92
C ASP A 310 14.83 -5.01 -8.73
N ASP A 311 15.40 -6.14 -8.34
CA ASP A 311 15.21 -7.42 -9.04
C ASP A 311 13.80 -8.00 -8.87
N SER A 312 13.04 -7.51 -7.90
CA SER A 312 11.69 -8.00 -7.59
C SER A 312 10.59 -7.31 -8.41
N GLY A 313 10.84 -6.12 -8.97
CA GLY A 313 9.84 -5.26 -9.59
C GLY A 313 8.97 -4.48 -8.59
N ASN A 314 9.22 -4.61 -7.30
CA ASN A 314 8.45 -3.93 -6.25
C ASN A 314 8.70 -2.43 -6.25
N ALA A 315 9.95 -2.01 -6.42
CA ALA A 315 10.30 -0.60 -6.52
C ALA A 315 9.55 0.08 -7.67
N ALA A 316 9.43 -0.59 -8.82
CA ALA A 316 8.64 -0.10 -9.95
C ALA A 316 7.14 -0.02 -9.61
N THR A 317 6.60 -1.01 -8.90
CA THR A 317 5.20 -1.01 -8.46
C THR A 317 4.91 0.16 -7.50
N TYR A 318 5.79 0.40 -6.54
CA TYR A 318 5.65 1.55 -5.61
C TYR A 318 5.86 2.89 -6.33
N ALA A 319 6.73 2.93 -7.34
CA ALA A 319 6.91 4.10 -8.20
C ALA A 319 5.62 4.47 -8.97
N VAL A 320 4.86 3.48 -9.45
CA VAL A 320 3.55 3.71 -10.09
C VAL A 320 2.62 4.45 -9.14
N ASP A 321 2.55 4.07 -7.87
CA ASP A 321 1.71 4.74 -6.89
C ASP A 321 2.15 6.19 -6.65
N ALA A 322 3.45 6.44 -6.51
CA ALA A 322 4.00 7.79 -6.34
C ALA A 322 3.75 8.68 -7.57
N ILE A 323 3.91 8.14 -8.78
CA ILE A 323 3.63 8.85 -10.02
C ILE A 323 2.13 9.14 -10.16
N SER A 324 1.26 8.21 -9.77
CA SER A 324 -0.19 8.42 -9.77
C SER A 324 -0.60 9.55 -8.81
N ASP A 325 0.04 9.64 -7.66
CA ASP A 325 -0.16 10.76 -6.72
C ASP A 325 0.30 12.10 -7.34
N ALA A 326 1.44 12.11 -8.04
CA ALA A 326 1.92 13.29 -8.76
C ALA A 326 0.95 13.73 -9.87
N ILE A 327 0.42 12.78 -10.65
CA ILE A 327 -0.60 13.04 -11.67
C ILE A 327 -1.86 13.63 -11.04
N SER A 328 -2.31 13.11 -9.92
CA SER A 328 -3.46 13.61 -9.17
C SER A 328 -3.25 15.05 -8.69
N LYS A 329 -2.04 15.35 -8.20
CA LYS A 329 -1.66 16.70 -7.75
C LYS A 329 -1.66 17.70 -8.89
N VAL A 330 -1.07 17.35 -10.04
CA VAL A 330 -1.09 18.21 -11.27
C VAL A 330 -2.52 18.40 -11.78
N SER A 331 -3.33 17.34 -11.76
CA SER A 331 -4.73 17.40 -12.20
C SER A 331 -5.58 18.30 -11.29
N SER A 332 -5.38 18.24 -9.99
CA SER A 332 -6.02 19.10 -9.00
C SER A 332 -5.66 20.58 -9.24
N GLN A 333 -4.36 20.86 -9.47
CA GLN A 333 -3.89 22.21 -9.76
C GLN A 333 -4.49 22.75 -11.06
N ARG A 334 -4.56 21.91 -12.10
CA ARG A 334 -5.20 22.28 -13.39
C ARG A 334 -6.68 22.58 -13.21
N SER A 335 -7.40 21.79 -12.43
CA SER A 335 -8.81 21.99 -12.11
C SER A 335 -9.03 23.31 -11.37
N SER A 336 -8.18 23.61 -10.40
CA SER A 336 -8.21 24.88 -9.66
C SER A 336 -8.01 26.09 -10.59
N LEU A 337 -7.02 26.02 -11.48
CA LEU A 337 -6.77 27.08 -12.47
C LEU A 337 -7.91 27.21 -13.49
N GLY A 338 -8.52 26.11 -13.92
CA GLY A 338 -9.69 26.11 -14.77
C GLY A 338 -10.90 26.80 -14.12
N ALA A 339 -11.12 26.57 -12.82
CA ALA A 339 -12.15 27.26 -12.06
C ALA A 339 -11.90 28.78 -11.99
N VAL A 340 -10.64 29.20 -11.81
CA VAL A 340 -10.25 30.61 -11.86
C VAL A 340 -10.51 31.20 -13.25
N GLN A 341 -10.14 30.50 -14.31
CA GLN A 341 -10.40 30.93 -15.68
C GLN A 341 -11.89 31.13 -15.94
N ASN A 342 -12.74 30.18 -15.56
CA ASN A 342 -14.20 30.31 -15.70
C ASN A 342 -14.74 31.52 -14.92
N ARG A 343 -14.25 31.76 -13.69
CA ARG A 343 -14.64 32.92 -12.90
C ARG A 343 -14.23 34.22 -13.59
N LEU A 344 -13.03 34.30 -14.20
CA LEU A 344 -12.58 35.45 -14.97
C LEU A 344 -13.44 35.70 -16.19
N GLU A 345 -13.78 34.67 -16.96
CA GLU A 345 -14.65 34.75 -18.12
C GLU A 345 -16.05 35.26 -17.75
N HIS A 346 -16.65 34.74 -16.69
CA HIS A 346 -17.93 35.23 -16.19
C HIS A 346 -17.86 36.69 -15.73
N THR A 347 -16.76 37.09 -15.09
CA THR A 347 -16.60 38.47 -14.63
C THR A 347 -16.40 39.42 -15.82
N ILE A 348 -15.63 39.03 -16.84
CA ILE A 348 -15.45 39.81 -18.08
C ILE A 348 -16.81 40.01 -18.76
N ASN A 349 -17.58 38.96 -18.98
CA ASN A 349 -18.91 39.03 -19.56
C ASN A 349 -19.86 39.94 -18.75
N ASN A 350 -19.78 39.93 -17.43
CA ASN A 350 -20.57 40.78 -16.57
C ASN A 350 -20.14 42.27 -16.70
N LEU A 351 -18.82 42.51 -16.74
CA LEU A 351 -18.27 43.85 -16.92
C LEU A 351 -18.65 44.44 -18.30
N ASP A 352 -18.60 43.63 -19.37
CA ASP A 352 -19.01 44.03 -20.69
C ASP A 352 -20.48 44.48 -20.72
N ASN A 353 -21.36 43.74 -20.07
CA ASN A 353 -22.77 44.14 -19.88
C ASN A 353 -22.92 45.44 -19.09
N VAL A 354 -22.13 45.65 -18.04
CA VAL A 354 -22.13 46.88 -17.24
C VAL A 354 -21.63 48.04 -18.09
N VAL A 355 -20.57 47.89 -18.87
CA VAL A 355 -20.02 48.91 -19.75
C VAL A 355 -21.07 49.30 -20.82
N GLU A 356 -21.73 48.32 -21.46
CA GLU A 356 -22.76 48.55 -22.46
C GLU A 356 -23.95 49.31 -21.85
N ASN A 357 -24.41 48.89 -20.69
CA ASN A 357 -25.51 49.58 -20.00
C ASN A 357 -25.15 51.00 -19.57
N THR A 358 -23.91 51.22 -19.08
CA THR A 358 -23.43 52.55 -18.70
C THR A 358 -23.26 53.44 -19.90
N THR A 359 -22.70 52.94 -21.02
CA THR A 359 -22.58 53.71 -22.27
C THR A 359 -23.93 54.06 -22.83
N THR A 360 -24.90 53.16 -22.77
CA THR A 360 -26.28 53.40 -23.18
C THR A 360 -26.94 54.48 -22.31
N ALA A 361 -26.73 54.43 -20.99
CA ALA A 361 -27.25 55.43 -20.04
C ALA A 361 -26.59 56.81 -20.28
N GLU A 362 -25.28 56.87 -20.50
CA GLU A 362 -24.55 58.10 -20.87
C GLU A 362 -25.10 58.70 -22.15
N SER A 363 -25.28 57.89 -23.20
CA SER A 363 -25.83 58.34 -24.48
C SER A 363 -27.23 58.93 -24.30
N ARG A 364 -28.12 58.32 -23.49
CA ARG A 364 -29.44 58.82 -23.21
C ARG A 364 -29.41 60.14 -22.46
N ILE A 365 -28.53 60.33 -21.47
CA ILE A 365 -28.35 61.58 -20.76
C ILE A 365 -27.88 62.68 -21.70
N ARG A 366 -26.85 62.40 -22.49
CA ARG A 366 -26.27 63.34 -23.45
C ARG A 366 -27.25 63.75 -24.54
N ASP A 367 -28.03 62.79 -25.07
CA ASP A 367 -29.04 63.08 -26.10
C ASP A 367 -30.23 63.84 -25.54
N THR A 368 -30.57 63.69 -24.25
CA THR A 368 -31.63 64.48 -23.59
C THR A 368 -31.17 65.90 -23.30
N ASP A 369 -29.89 66.12 -23.03
CA ASP A 369 -29.35 67.48 -22.75
C ASP A 369 -29.17 68.31 -24.03
N MET A 370 -29.25 67.71 -25.25
CA MET A 370 -29.17 68.37 -26.57
C MET A 370 -30.54 68.64 -27.18
N ALA A 371 -31.66 68.25 -26.56
CA ALA A 371 -33.02 68.52 -26.99
C ALA A 371 -33.64 69.64 -26.16
#